data_d3e4561b1a6c2d7945dfba38638ec3e9
#
_entry.id   d3e4561b1a6c2d7945dfba38638ec3e9
#
_cell.length_a   1.000
_cell.length_b   1.000
_cell.length_c   1.000
_cell.angle_alpha   90.00
_cell.angle_beta   90.00
_cell.angle_gamma   90.00
#
_symmetry.space_group_name_H-M   'P 1'
#
loop_
_entity.id
_entity.type
_entity.pdbx_description
1 polymer ?
#
loop_
_entity_poly.entity_id
_entity_poly.type
_entity_poly.pdbx_seq_one_letter_code
_entity_poly.pdbx_strand_id
1 'polypeptide(L)'
;MNETRPPEFLGLISDTLPTVIGIPLRTTLLLLALASPAAAQNSRPIPELGTPGSTLPPRTFPGAPPAPGTAGASDEVRDPATGCAVVNMNTEPNVSITWSGDCEHGLAQGKGVLQWTRDGKPAERYEGEMKDGLYEGTGKITYANRARYEGEFKAGERDGRGTYVFPGGGRYTGPFREGRPNGQGAYVWPNGNRYIGEFKDNQRTGRGTLLFADGGRYEGDFVNGKMQGRGLRVWSNGTRYEGDWSNDVANGYGRWVGADGQVFTGAWVNGCHRDGSRWATVGVSAQSCGFQ
;
A
#
# COMPACT_ATOMS: atom_id res chain seq x y z
N MET A 1 -25.44 -5.08 -51.14
CA MET A 1 -26.88 -4.78 -51.19
C MET A 1 -27.31 -4.49 -49.77
N ASN A 2 -27.81 -3.31 -49.63
CA ASN A 2 -28.49 -2.65 -48.51
C ASN A 2 -27.66 -2.13 -47.34
N GLU A 3 -27.35 -0.84 -47.53
CA GLU A 3 -27.21 0.18 -46.52
C GLU A 3 -28.55 0.45 -45.79
N THR A 4 -28.48 0.87 -44.53
CA THR A 4 -29.44 1.83 -43.95
C THR A 4 -28.76 2.66 -42.87
N ARG A 5 -28.67 3.99 -43.15
CA ARG A 5 -28.29 5.06 -42.23
C ARG A 5 -29.48 5.48 -41.34
N PRO A 6 -29.20 6.15 -40.20
CA PRO A 6 -30.20 6.68 -39.29
C PRO A 6 -30.69 8.09 -39.70
N PRO A 7 -31.86 8.57 -39.22
CA PRO A 7 -32.35 9.92 -39.51
C PRO A 7 -31.88 10.95 -38.49
N GLU A 8 -31.54 12.11 -39.05
CA GLU A 8 -31.38 13.39 -38.34
C GLU A 8 -32.75 13.93 -37.91
N PHE A 9 -32.81 14.61 -36.77
CA PHE A 9 -33.88 15.55 -36.45
C PHE A 9 -33.29 16.92 -36.08
N LEU A 10 -33.46 17.87 -37.02
CA LEU A 10 -33.40 19.30 -36.77
C LEU A 10 -34.70 19.76 -36.09
N GLY A 11 -34.59 20.70 -35.17
CA GLY A 11 -35.70 21.41 -34.59
C GLY A 11 -35.27 22.76 -34.05
N LEU A 12 -35.31 23.78 -34.90
CA LEU A 12 -35.24 25.22 -34.59
C LEU A 12 -36.56 25.70 -33.99
N ILE A 13 -36.53 26.60 -33.02
CA ILE A 13 -37.46 27.74 -32.79
C ILE A 13 -36.79 28.58 -31.67
N SER A 14 -36.24 29.76 -31.90
CA SER A 14 -36.77 31.12 -32.16
C SER A 14 -37.35 31.81 -30.90
N ASP A 15 -36.61 32.88 -30.54
CA ASP A 15 -37.01 34.20 -30.07
C ASP A 15 -38.09 34.41 -29.00
N THR A 16 -37.75 35.13 -27.93
CA THR A 16 -38.28 36.50 -27.69
C THR A 16 -37.67 37.14 -26.46
N LEU A 17 -37.07 38.31 -26.64
CA LEU A 17 -36.82 39.34 -25.61
C LEU A 17 -38.09 40.17 -25.36
N PRO A 18 -38.25 40.80 -24.23
CA PRO A 18 -38.79 42.15 -24.20
C PRO A 18 -37.93 43.20 -23.47
N THR A 19 -37.98 44.29 -24.02
CA THR A 19 -37.56 45.64 -23.98
C THR A 19 -37.77 46.37 -22.65
N VAL A 20 -36.73 47.11 -22.25
CA VAL A 20 -36.57 48.47 -21.65
C VAL A 20 -37.79 49.30 -21.25
N ILE A 21 -37.76 49.87 -20.03
CA ILE A 21 -38.23 51.17 -19.56
C ILE A 21 -37.52 51.46 -18.24
N GLY A 22 -36.80 52.52 -17.91
CA GLY A 22 -36.89 53.93 -18.15
C GLY A 22 -36.27 54.61 -16.93
N ILE A 23 -35.41 55.61 -17.14
CA ILE A 23 -34.66 56.41 -16.17
C ILE A 23 -35.58 57.41 -15.47
N PRO A 24 -35.30 57.94 -14.23
CA PRO A 24 -34.68 59.25 -14.22
C PRO A 24 -33.59 59.51 -13.13
N LEU A 25 -32.79 60.47 -13.48
CA LEU A 25 -31.72 61.17 -12.77
C LEU A 25 -32.15 61.81 -11.44
N ARG A 26 -31.20 61.89 -10.56
CA ARG A 26 -30.64 62.94 -9.69
C ARG A 26 -30.42 62.52 -8.28
N THR A 27 -29.14 62.42 -7.81
CA THR A 27 -28.66 63.40 -6.80
C THR A 27 -27.17 63.22 -6.61
N THR A 28 -26.45 64.34 -6.82
CA THR A 28 -25.02 64.48 -6.52
C THR A 28 -24.78 64.42 -5.01
N LEU A 29 -24.01 63.47 -4.57
CA LEU A 29 -23.47 63.48 -3.20
C LEU A 29 -21.95 63.34 -3.27
N LEU A 30 -21.30 64.38 -2.82
CA LEU A 30 -19.88 64.56 -2.66
C LEU A 30 -19.39 63.53 -1.62
N LEU A 31 -18.63 62.50 -2.02
CA LEU A 31 -17.99 61.54 -1.12
C LEU A 31 -16.54 61.89 -1.00
N LEU A 32 -16.17 62.36 0.21
CA LEU A 32 -14.80 62.47 0.69
C LEU A 32 -14.14 61.08 0.53
N ALA A 33 -13.01 61.06 -0.19
CA ALA A 33 -12.14 59.93 -0.22
C ALA A 33 -11.41 59.80 1.16
N LEU A 34 -11.95 59.02 2.04
CA LEU A 34 -11.20 58.47 3.15
C LEU A 34 -10.31 57.32 2.62
N ALA A 35 -9.02 57.57 2.52
CA ALA A 35 -8.03 56.54 2.28
C ALA A 35 -8.12 55.51 3.42
N SER A 36 -8.70 54.38 3.17
CA SER A 36 -8.58 53.23 4.07
C SER A 36 -7.13 52.77 4.09
N PRO A 37 -6.54 52.54 5.26
CA PRO A 37 -5.22 51.93 5.34
C PRO A 37 -5.35 50.53 4.69
N ALA A 38 -4.39 50.26 3.80
CA ALA A 38 -4.22 48.93 3.24
C ALA A 38 -4.22 47.94 4.40
N ALA A 39 -5.25 47.12 4.47
CA ALA A 39 -5.29 45.96 5.38
C ALA A 39 -4.09 45.09 5.01
N ALA A 40 -3.12 45.07 5.87
CA ALA A 40 -2.08 44.04 5.85
C ALA A 40 -2.83 42.71 5.84
N GLN A 41 -2.84 42.06 4.69
CA GLN A 41 -3.35 40.72 4.59
C GLN A 41 -2.47 39.86 5.49
N ASN A 42 -2.98 39.57 6.67
CA ASN A 42 -2.43 38.54 7.54
C ASN A 42 -2.39 37.25 6.70
N SER A 43 -1.21 36.97 6.15
CA SER A 43 -0.89 35.69 5.58
C SER A 43 -0.95 34.69 6.71
N ARG A 44 -2.14 34.10 6.94
CA ARG A 44 -2.26 32.97 7.86
C ARG A 44 -1.34 31.88 7.36
N PRO A 45 -0.45 31.32 8.20
CA PRO A 45 0.33 30.16 7.82
C PRO A 45 -0.64 29.06 7.40
N ILE A 46 -0.32 28.43 6.28
CA ILE A 46 -1.09 27.25 5.81
C ILE A 46 -0.91 26.17 6.86
N PRO A 47 -1.99 25.52 7.33
CA PRO A 47 -1.85 24.49 8.36
C PRO A 47 -0.84 23.44 7.92
N GLU A 48 -0.01 23.01 8.85
CA GLU A 48 0.94 21.91 8.65
C GLU A 48 0.22 20.72 8.02
N LEU A 49 0.66 20.32 6.83
CA LEU A 49 0.11 19.17 6.09
C LEU A 49 0.76 17.84 6.52
N GLY A 50 1.23 17.80 7.77
CA GLY A 50 1.46 16.59 8.52
C GLY A 50 0.30 16.37 9.47
N THR A 51 -0.89 16.02 8.97
CA THR A 51 -1.99 15.69 9.87
C THR A 51 -1.60 14.51 10.75
N PRO A 52 -1.78 14.63 12.09
CA PRO A 52 -1.64 13.50 13.01
C PRO A 52 -2.73 12.47 12.65
N GLY A 53 -2.39 11.42 11.91
CA GLY A 53 -3.33 10.38 11.52
C GLY A 53 -2.89 9.59 10.28
N SER A 54 -2.17 10.21 9.36
CA SER A 54 -1.68 9.56 8.15
C SER A 54 -0.21 9.16 8.30
N THR A 55 0.11 8.37 9.32
CA THR A 55 1.46 7.79 9.42
C THR A 55 1.67 6.83 8.25
N LEU A 56 2.76 7.04 7.51
CA LEU A 56 3.16 6.10 6.47
C LEU A 56 3.31 4.70 7.07
N PRO A 57 2.71 3.69 6.42
CA PRO A 57 2.81 2.34 6.92
C PRO A 57 4.27 1.85 6.87
N PRO A 58 4.65 0.88 7.71
CA PRO A 58 6.00 0.32 7.72
C PRO A 58 6.48 -0.04 6.31
N ARG A 59 7.75 0.21 6.04
CA ARG A 59 8.37 -0.02 4.73
C ARG A 59 8.56 -1.49 4.42
N THR A 60 8.77 -2.28 5.46
CA THR A 60 8.87 -3.74 5.44
C THR A 60 7.69 -4.33 6.20
N PHE A 61 7.27 -5.53 5.84
CA PHE A 61 6.21 -6.21 6.58
C PHE A 61 6.78 -6.82 7.86
N PRO A 62 6.22 -6.48 9.03
CA PRO A 62 6.70 -7.05 10.28
C PRO A 62 6.46 -8.57 10.28
N GLY A 63 7.52 -9.33 10.56
CA GLY A 63 7.37 -10.74 10.92
C GLY A 63 7.00 -11.70 9.79
N ALA A 64 7.38 -11.41 8.53
CA ALA A 64 7.49 -12.51 7.59
C ALA A 64 8.48 -13.52 8.22
N PRO A 65 8.09 -14.80 8.40
CA PRO A 65 9.05 -15.76 8.88
C PRO A 65 10.25 -15.74 7.94
N PRO A 66 11.47 -15.97 8.45
CA PRO A 66 12.64 -16.07 7.62
C PRO A 66 12.36 -17.06 6.48
N ALA A 67 12.92 -16.79 5.31
CA ALA A 67 12.99 -17.83 4.29
C ALA A 67 13.66 -19.05 4.95
N PRO A 68 13.18 -20.27 4.68
CA PRO A 68 13.87 -21.46 5.14
C PRO A 68 15.34 -21.32 4.81
N GLY A 69 16.20 -21.69 5.75
CA GLY A 69 17.64 -21.60 5.55
C GLY A 69 18.04 -22.37 4.29
N THR A 70 18.98 -21.85 3.54
CA THR A 70 19.64 -22.56 2.44
C THR A 70 20.05 -23.93 2.93
N ALA A 71 19.62 -24.98 2.24
CA ALA A 71 19.81 -26.38 2.58
C ALA A 71 21.27 -26.74 2.92
N GLY A 72 21.63 -26.56 4.18
CA GLY A 72 22.70 -27.29 4.81
C GLY A 72 22.04 -28.44 5.52
N ALA A 73 22.60 -29.65 5.43
CA ALA A 73 22.12 -30.94 5.90
C ALA A 73 20.72 -30.90 6.54
N SER A 74 19.70 -31.22 5.75
CA SER A 74 18.31 -31.26 6.20
C SER A 74 18.17 -32.45 7.17
N ASP A 75 17.94 -32.13 8.45
CA ASP A 75 17.60 -33.17 9.41
C ASP A 75 16.20 -33.68 9.12
N GLU A 76 16.08 -34.96 8.83
CA GLU A 76 14.77 -35.62 8.74
C GLU A 76 14.21 -35.81 10.15
N VAL A 77 12.94 -35.43 10.33
CA VAL A 77 12.20 -35.75 11.56
C VAL A 77 11.17 -36.81 11.21
N ARG A 78 11.14 -37.90 11.97
CA ARG A 78 10.27 -39.05 11.72
C ARG A 78 9.07 -39.06 12.66
N ASP A 79 7.91 -39.36 12.11
CA ASP A 79 6.73 -39.70 12.89
C ASP A 79 6.98 -41.07 13.60
N PRO A 80 6.93 -41.11 14.93
CA PRO A 80 7.22 -42.34 15.67
C PRO A 80 6.19 -43.45 15.46
N ALA A 81 4.96 -43.11 15.01
CA ALA A 81 3.89 -44.07 14.78
C ALA A 81 3.97 -44.72 13.40
N THR A 82 4.36 -43.97 12.37
CA THR A 82 4.34 -44.42 10.97
C THR A 82 5.74 -44.63 10.40
N GLY A 83 6.76 -44.05 10.98
CA GLY A 83 8.13 -44.03 10.46
C GLY A 83 8.33 -43.07 9.28
N CYS A 84 7.28 -42.37 8.83
CA CYS A 84 7.34 -41.34 7.78
C CYS A 84 8.20 -40.17 8.23
N ALA A 85 9.09 -39.72 7.36
CA ALA A 85 9.92 -38.56 7.62
C ALA A 85 9.44 -37.33 6.85
N VAL A 86 9.66 -36.16 7.46
CA VAL A 86 9.61 -34.85 6.79
C VAL A 86 10.95 -34.15 6.95
N VAL A 87 11.26 -33.30 5.99
CA VAL A 87 12.49 -32.49 6.00
C VAL A 87 12.30 -31.31 6.93
N ASN A 88 13.15 -31.21 7.97
CA ASN A 88 13.17 -30.08 8.90
C ASN A 88 13.98 -28.92 8.28
N MET A 89 13.34 -28.07 7.54
CA MET A 89 13.97 -26.93 6.87
C MET A 89 14.57 -25.90 7.85
N ASN A 90 14.13 -25.88 9.10
CA ASN A 90 14.54 -24.88 10.09
C ASN A 90 15.59 -25.41 11.08
N THR A 91 15.96 -26.70 11.01
CA THR A 91 16.93 -27.38 11.89
C THR A 91 16.75 -27.07 13.40
N GLU A 92 15.48 -26.89 13.82
CA GLU A 92 15.17 -26.61 15.23
C GLU A 92 15.30 -27.88 16.09
N PRO A 93 15.91 -27.78 17.28
CA PRO A 93 16.05 -28.91 18.19
C PRO A 93 14.71 -29.24 18.87
N ASN A 94 14.64 -30.45 19.45
CA ASN A 94 13.52 -30.94 20.27
C ASN A 94 12.16 -30.93 19.56
N VAL A 95 12.18 -31.21 18.26
CA VAL A 95 10.96 -31.29 17.45
C VAL A 95 10.54 -32.75 17.26
N SER A 96 9.23 -32.97 17.20
CA SER A 96 8.61 -34.21 16.78
C SER A 96 7.43 -33.89 15.85
N ILE A 97 6.98 -34.90 15.10
CA ILE A 97 5.89 -34.76 14.14
C ILE A 97 4.87 -35.88 14.28
N THR A 98 3.67 -35.59 13.75
CA THR A 98 2.72 -36.62 13.30
C THR A 98 2.28 -36.28 11.88
N TRP A 99 2.21 -37.33 11.03
CA TRP A 99 1.77 -37.22 9.65
C TRP A 99 0.61 -38.19 9.37
N SER A 100 -0.48 -37.70 8.76
CA SER A 100 -1.69 -38.49 8.51
C SER A 100 -1.84 -38.97 7.06
N GLY A 101 -0.98 -38.54 6.16
CA GLY A 101 -1.03 -38.92 4.74
C GLY A 101 -0.17 -40.14 4.41
N ASP A 102 0.04 -40.32 3.12
CA ASP A 102 0.81 -41.45 2.59
C ASP A 102 2.31 -41.37 2.91
N CYS A 103 2.98 -42.51 2.82
CA CYS A 103 4.40 -42.65 3.07
C CYS A 103 5.03 -43.49 1.95
N GLU A 104 5.91 -42.90 1.17
CA GLU A 104 6.65 -43.58 0.13
C GLU A 104 8.15 -43.46 0.38
N HIS A 105 8.86 -44.58 0.29
CA HIS A 105 10.30 -44.64 0.56
C HIS A 105 10.72 -44.08 1.92
N GLY A 106 9.82 -44.13 2.91
CA GLY A 106 10.05 -43.54 4.25
C GLY A 106 9.87 -42.03 4.36
N LEU A 107 9.36 -41.37 3.32
CA LEU A 107 9.10 -39.94 3.26
C LEU A 107 7.59 -39.64 3.16
N ALA A 108 7.14 -38.54 3.73
CA ALA A 108 5.77 -38.08 3.65
C ALA A 108 5.41 -37.73 2.20
N GLN A 109 4.27 -38.26 1.72
CA GLN A 109 3.76 -38.09 0.36
C GLN A 109 2.25 -37.81 0.35
N GLY A 110 1.79 -37.20 -0.74
CA GLY A 110 0.35 -36.99 -0.97
C GLY A 110 -0.30 -36.01 -0.02
N LYS A 111 -1.63 -36.08 0.10
CA LYS A 111 -2.41 -35.18 0.95
C LYS A 111 -2.48 -35.67 2.39
N GLY A 112 -2.33 -34.74 3.31
CA GLY A 112 -2.40 -35.08 4.72
C GLY A 112 -2.32 -33.87 5.64
N VAL A 113 -2.22 -34.18 6.92
CA VAL A 113 -2.05 -33.22 8.00
C VAL A 113 -0.74 -33.51 8.69
N LEU A 114 0.15 -32.52 8.71
CA LEU A 114 1.39 -32.56 9.48
C LEU A 114 1.23 -31.67 10.71
N GLN A 115 1.44 -32.24 11.89
CA GLN A 115 1.52 -31.49 13.14
C GLN A 115 2.95 -31.54 13.66
N TRP A 116 3.56 -30.38 13.74
CA TRP A 116 4.83 -30.20 14.44
C TRP A 116 4.60 -29.99 15.93
N THR A 117 5.45 -30.56 16.73
CA THR A 117 5.48 -30.37 18.18
C THR A 117 6.90 -29.95 18.55
N ARG A 118 7.05 -28.94 19.41
CA ARG A 118 8.33 -28.43 19.92
C ARG A 118 8.31 -28.45 21.44
N ASP A 119 9.31 -29.04 22.07
CA ASP A 119 9.37 -29.20 23.51
C ASP A 119 8.08 -29.79 24.12
N GLY A 120 7.48 -30.75 23.41
CA GLY A 120 6.23 -31.39 23.81
C GLY A 120 4.95 -30.55 23.64
N LYS A 121 5.02 -29.36 23.03
CA LYS A 121 3.87 -28.48 22.79
C LYS A 121 3.55 -28.37 21.31
N PRO A 122 2.25 -28.32 20.91
CA PRO A 122 1.88 -28.08 19.54
C PRO A 122 2.50 -26.78 19.01
N ALA A 123 3.18 -26.87 17.87
CA ALA A 123 3.83 -25.75 17.20
C ALA A 123 3.13 -25.41 15.88
N GLU A 124 3.63 -25.94 14.78
CA GLU A 124 3.09 -25.63 13.44
C GLU A 124 2.16 -26.74 12.98
N ARG A 125 1.09 -26.39 12.26
CA ARG A 125 0.16 -27.32 11.66
C ARG A 125 0.03 -27.02 10.18
N TYR A 126 0.34 -27.98 9.34
CA TYR A 126 0.16 -27.93 7.90
C TYR A 126 -0.93 -28.89 7.47
N GLU A 127 -1.79 -28.46 6.53
CA GLU A 127 -2.77 -29.26 5.83
C GLU A 127 -2.57 -29.04 4.32
N GLY A 128 -2.19 -30.08 3.60
CA GLY A 128 -1.88 -29.92 2.17
C GLY A 128 -1.19 -31.14 1.58
N GLU A 129 -0.52 -30.90 0.47
CA GLU A 129 0.21 -31.92 -0.27
C GLU A 129 1.69 -31.93 0.16
N MET A 130 2.24 -33.12 0.29
CA MET A 130 3.66 -33.38 0.54
C MET A 130 4.24 -34.15 -0.64
N LYS A 131 5.51 -33.86 -0.94
CA LYS A 131 6.32 -34.61 -1.88
C LYS A 131 7.72 -34.76 -1.34
N ASP A 132 8.19 -35.99 -1.26
CA ASP A 132 9.52 -36.33 -0.76
C ASP A 132 9.84 -35.65 0.59
N GLY A 133 8.84 -35.65 1.50
CA GLY A 133 8.96 -35.05 2.83
C GLY A 133 8.92 -33.50 2.86
N LEU A 134 8.61 -32.85 1.75
CA LEU A 134 8.54 -31.37 1.62
C LEU A 134 7.10 -30.92 1.32
N TYR A 135 6.74 -29.70 1.74
CA TYR A 135 5.47 -29.08 1.31
C TYR A 135 5.48 -28.88 -0.21
N GLU A 136 4.39 -29.28 -0.84
CA GLU A 136 4.24 -29.18 -2.30
C GLU A 136 2.78 -28.84 -2.66
N GLY A 137 2.55 -28.30 -3.86
CA GLY A 137 1.20 -28.01 -4.36
C GLY A 137 0.45 -26.99 -3.50
N THR A 138 -0.82 -27.24 -3.22
CA THR A 138 -1.64 -26.33 -2.42
C THR A 138 -1.75 -26.78 -0.98
N GLY A 139 -1.62 -25.84 -0.05
CA GLY A 139 -1.71 -26.16 1.36
C GLY A 139 -2.01 -24.95 2.24
N LYS A 140 -2.25 -25.26 3.51
CA LYS A 140 -2.50 -24.29 4.56
C LYS A 140 -1.61 -24.57 5.75
N ILE A 141 -0.86 -23.57 6.21
CA ILE A 141 -0.05 -23.67 7.41
C ILE A 141 -0.50 -22.65 8.47
N THR A 142 -0.59 -23.10 9.70
CA THR A 142 -0.75 -22.26 10.89
C THR A 142 0.51 -22.38 11.73
N TYR A 143 1.20 -21.26 11.94
CA TYR A 143 2.45 -21.18 12.68
C TYR A 143 2.21 -21.04 14.19
N ALA A 144 3.19 -21.39 15.01
CA ALA A 144 3.12 -21.28 16.47
C ALA A 144 2.78 -19.85 16.96
N ASN A 145 3.23 -18.81 16.24
CA ASN A 145 2.93 -17.41 16.52
C ASN A 145 1.56 -16.95 16.03
N ARG A 146 0.68 -17.87 15.57
CA ARG A 146 -0.65 -17.65 15.00
C ARG A 146 -0.67 -16.98 13.62
N ALA A 147 0.48 -16.80 12.98
CA ALA A 147 0.48 -16.48 11.56
C ALA A 147 -0.15 -17.62 10.75
N ARG A 148 -0.67 -17.33 9.58
CA ARG A 148 -1.28 -18.32 8.69
C ARG A 148 -0.87 -18.04 7.25
N TYR A 149 -0.64 -19.11 6.51
CA TYR A 149 -0.53 -19.04 5.06
C TYR A 149 -1.48 -20.04 4.44
N GLU A 150 -2.08 -19.66 3.35
CA GLU A 150 -2.90 -20.52 2.49
C GLU A 150 -2.55 -20.20 1.03
N GLY A 151 -2.06 -21.19 0.29
CA GLY A 151 -1.58 -20.97 -1.07
C GLY A 151 -0.71 -22.11 -1.58
N GLU A 152 0.09 -21.78 -2.57
CA GLU A 152 0.95 -22.72 -3.27
C GLU A 152 2.31 -22.86 -2.57
N PHE A 153 2.82 -24.09 -2.59
CA PHE A 153 4.12 -24.48 -2.08
C PHE A 153 4.91 -25.22 -3.17
N LYS A 154 6.22 -25.08 -3.12
CA LYS A 154 7.15 -25.79 -3.95
C LYS A 154 8.42 -26.09 -3.16
N ALA A 155 8.80 -27.36 -3.13
CA ALA A 155 10.01 -27.82 -2.44
C ALA A 155 10.14 -27.27 -1.00
N GLY A 156 9.05 -27.28 -0.22
CA GLY A 156 9.00 -26.81 1.16
C GLY A 156 8.75 -25.31 1.34
N GLU A 157 8.87 -24.51 0.30
CA GLU A 157 8.73 -23.05 0.38
C GLU A 157 7.36 -22.57 -0.16
N ARG A 158 6.91 -21.43 0.34
CA ARG A 158 5.77 -20.72 -0.27
C ARG A 158 6.23 -20.19 -1.63
N ASP A 159 5.67 -20.71 -2.69
CA ASP A 159 5.99 -20.34 -4.07
C ASP A 159 4.72 -20.43 -4.92
N GLY A 160 4.42 -19.40 -5.71
CA GLY A 160 3.13 -19.26 -6.39
C GLY A 160 2.18 -18.31 -5.66
N ARG A 161 0.87 -18.45 -5.88
CA ARG A 161 -0.13 -17.54 -5.30
C ARG A 161 -0.55 -17.98 -3.90
N GLY A 162 -0.72 -16.99 -3.01
CA GLY A 162 -1.18 -17.28 -1.66
C GLY A 162 -1.61 -16.04 -0.87
N THR A 163 -2.15 -16.32 0.30
CA THR A 163 -2.53 -15.32 1.29
C THR A 163 -1.79 -15.61 2.60
N TYR A 164 -1.07 -14.61 3.10
CA TYR A 164 -0.40 -14.68 4.39
C TYR A 164 -1.05 -13.70 5.37
N VAL A 165 -1.48 -14.20 6.51
CA VAL A 165 -2.00 -13.41 7.63
C VAL A 165 -0.93 -13.34 8.71
N PHE A 166 -0.48 -12.14 9.02
CA PHE A 166 0.56 -11.88 10.02
C PHE A 166 0.00 -11.96 11.45
N PRO A 167 0.83 -12.26 12.45
CA PRO A 167 0.38 -12.36 13.85
C PRO A 167 -0.32 -11.08 14.35
N GLY A 168 0.09 -9.90 13.85
CA GLY A 168 -0.49 -8.60 14.17
C GLY A 168 -1.74 -8.24 13.37
N GLY A 169 -2.31 -9.17 12.56
CA GLY A 169 -3.55 -8.97 11.80
C GLY A 169 -3.35 -8.37 10.39
N GLY A 170 -2.13 -7.99 10.02
CA GLY A 170 -1.84 -7.59 8.63
C GLY A 170 -2.03 -8.77 7.68
N ARG A 171 -2.40 -8.51 6.40
CA ARG A 171 -2.64 -9.55 5.40
C ARG A 171 -2.03 -9.18 4.06
N TYR A 172 -1.21 -10.08 3.52
CA TYR A 172 -0.74 -10.03 2.14
C TYR A 172 -1.51 -11.06 1.30
N THR A 173 -1.87 -10.69 0.08
CA THR A 173 -2.43 -11.58 -0.94
C THR A 173 -1.73 -11.28 -2.25
N GLY A 174 -1.12 -12.29 -2.84
CA GLY A 174 -0.36 -12.15 -4.08
C GLY A 174 0.60 -13.29 -4.31
N PRO A 175 1.48 -13.17 -5.31
CA PRO A 175 2.49 -14.17 -5.59
C PRO A 175 3.62 -14.14 -4.55
N PHE A 176 4.13 -15.32 -4.26
CA PHE A 176 5.31 -15.60 -3.47
C PHE A 176 6.39 -16.22 -4.34
N ARG A 177 7.62 -15.97 -4.01
CA ARG A 177 8.80 -16.63 -4.56
C ARG A 177 9.80 -16.85 -3.43
N GLU A 178 10.30 -18.08 -3.29
CA GLU A 178 11.27 -18.42 -2.25
C GLU A 178 10.83 -17.90 -0.86
N GLY A 179 9.58 -18.18 -0.47
CA GLY A 179 8.99 -17.78 0.79
C GLY A 179 8.64 -16.30 0.95
N ARG A 180 8.91 -15.42 -0.05
CA ARG A 180 8.75 -13.97 0.04
C ARG A 180 7.72 -13.41 -0.93
N PRO A 181 6.92 -12.39 -0.55
CA PRO A 181 6.11 -11.61 -1.49
C PRO A 181 6.94 -11.10 -2.67
N ASN A 182 6.50 -11.41 -3.89
CA ASN A 182 7.22 -11.05 -5.12
C ASN A 182 6.22 -10.94 -6.28
N GLY A 183 6.19 -9.81 -7.00
CA GLY A 183 5.25 -9.53 -8.09
C GLY A 183 4.06 -8.66 -7.66
N GLN A 184 2.98 -8.67 -8.46
CA GLN A 184 1.79 -7.84 -8.20
C GLN A 184 0.94 -8.44 -7.07
N GLY A 185 0.75 -7.68 -6.00
CA GLY A 185 0.02 -8.13 -4.83
C GLY A 185 -0.68 -6.99 -4.08
N ALA A 186 -1.38 -7.37 -3.02
CA ALA A 186 -2.06 -6.44 -2.12
C ALA A 186 -1.67 -6.72 -0.66
N TYR A 187 -1.40 -5.67 0.09
CA TYR A 187 -1.21 -5.74 1.53
C TYR A 187 -2.21 -4.84 2.25
N VAL A 188 -2.85 -5.38 3.28
CA VAL A 188 -3.75 -4.64 4.18
C VAL A 188 -3.12 -4.61 5.56
N TRP A 189 -2.89 -3.41 6.10
CA TRP A 189 -2.40 -3.21 7.46
C TRP A 189 -3.52 -3.31 8.49
N PRO A 190 -3.21 -3.64 9.76
CA PRO A 190 -4.22 -3.69 10.82
C PRO A 190 -4.95 -2.36 11.05
N ASN A 191 -4.30 -1.23 10.74
CA ASN A 191 -4.90 0.11 10.84
C ASN A 191 -5.82 0.48 9.66
N GLY A 192 -6.04 -0.44 8.71
CA GLY A 192 -6.91 -0.23 7.55
C GLY A 192 -6.22 0.37 6.32
N ASN A 193 -4.95 0.77 6.40
CA ASN A 193 -4.20 1.15 5.21
C ASN A 193 -4.12 -0.03 4.24
N ARG A 194 -4.03 0.24 2.93
CA ARG A 194 -3.91 -0.80 1.91
C ARG A 194 -2.93 -0.38 0.82
N TYR A 195 -2.02 -1.26 0.46
CA TYR A 195 -1.17 -1.11 -0.72
C TYR A 195 -1.56 -2.13 -1.78
N ILE A 196 -1.59 -1.69 -3.04
CA ILE A 196 -1.78 -2.54 -4.22
C ILE A 196 -0.70 -2.14 -5.20
N GLY A 197 0.16 -3.08 -5.60
CA GLY A 197 1.27 -2.79 -6.50
C GLY A 197 2.32 -3.88 -6.49
N GLU A 198 3.49 -3.53 -6.97
CA GLU A 198 4.60 -4.45 -7.09
C GLU A 198 5.31 -4.68 -5.76
N PHE A 199 5.73 -5.93 -5.57
CA PHE A 199 6.59 -6.37 -4.48
C PHE A 199 7.83 -7.05 -5.04
N LYS A 200 8.94 -6.84 -4.39
CA LYS A 200 10.19 -7.56 -4.62
C LYS A 200 10.84 -7.82 -3.27
N ASP A 201 11.16 -9.07 -2.99
CA ASP A 201 11.85 -9.48 -1.76
C ASP A 201 11.21 -8.87 -0.51
N ASN A 202 9.88 -9.00 -0.39
CA ASN A 202 9.09 -8.48 0.74
C ASN A 202 9.03 -6.95 0.85
N GLN A 203 9.40 -6.20 -0.18
CA GLN A 203 9.36 -4.74 -0.20
C GLN A 203 8.47 -4.21 -1.33
N ARG A 204 7.79 -3.09 -1.09
CA ARG A 204 7.06 -2.38 -2.13
C ARG A 204 8.06 -1.78 -3.11
N THR A 205 7.84 -1.99 -4.40
CA THR A 205 8.70 -1.51 -5.48
C THR A 205 7.84 -1.15 -6.71
N GLY A 206 8.47 -0.60 -7.76
CA GLY A 206 7.75 -0.28 -8.99
C GLY A 206 6.54 0.62 -8.77
N ARG A 207 5.52 0.49 -9.60
CA ARG A 207 4.29 1.28 -9.47
C ARG A 207 3.29 0.66 -8.51
N GLY A 208 2.63 1.53 -7.74
CA GLY A 208 1.60 1.08 -6.80
C GLY A 208 0.70 2.19 -6.30
N THR A 209 -0.38 1.76 -5.67
CA THR A 209 -1.36 2.63 -5.00
C THR A 209 -1.37 2.32 -3.52
N LEU A 210 -1.15 3.33 -2.70
CA LEU A 210 -1.29 3.28 -1.25
C LEU A 210 -2.55 4.03 -0.85
N LEU A 211 -3.52 3.31 -0.30
CA LEU A 211 -4.76 3.85 0.25
C LEU A 211 -4.60 3.97 1.76
N PHE A 212 -4.90 5.13 2.30
CA PHE A 212 -4.84 5.39 3.73
C PHE A 212 -6.22 5.21 4.36
N ALA A 213 -6.25 4.77 5.60
CA ALA A 213 -7.50 4.53 6.33
C ALA A 213 -8.34 5.82 6.51
N ASP A 214 -7.71 6.98 6.46
CA ASP A 214 -8.37 8.29 6.50
C ASP A 214 -9.03 8.72 5.18
N GLY A 215 -8.95 7.89 4.12
CA GLY A 215 -9.47 8.17 2.78
C GLY A 215 -8.47 8.84 1.85
N GLY A 216 -7.29 9.20 2.31
CA GLY A 216 -6.21 9.69 1.46
C GLY A 216 -5.64 8.58 0.56
N ARG A 217 -4.89 8.95 -0.50
CA ARG A 217 -4.20 7.98 -1.36
C ARG A 217 -2.91 8.54 -1.94
N TYR A 218 -2.01 7.66 -2.27
CA TYR A 218 -0.84 7.92 -3.12
C TYR A 218 -0.84 6.95 -4.29
N GLU A 219 -0.57 7.45 -5.47
CA GLU A 219 -0.40 6.68 -6.71
C GLU A 219 0.92 7.09 -7.35
N GLY A 220 1.87 6.17 -7.48
CA GLY A 220 3.19 6.50 -8.01
C GLY A 220 4.20 5.40 -7.85
N ASP A 221 5.47 5.79 -7.98
CA ASP A 221 6.59 4.87 -7.92
C ASP A 221 7.07 4.63 -6.48
N PHE A 222 7.55 3.43 -6.24
CA PHE A 222 8.13 2.98 -4.97
C PHE A 222 9.51 2.35 -5.20
N VAL A 223 10.43 2.64 -4.32
CA VAL A 223 11.74 1.97 -4.24
C VAL A 223 12.03 1.64 -2.77
N ASN A 224 12.31 0.38 -2.48
CA ASN A 224 12.60 -0.09 -1.12
C ASN A 224 11.54 0.36 -0.10
N GLY A 225 10.27 0.23 -0.46
CA GLY A 225 9.13 0.59 0.38
C GLY A 225 8.83 2.08 0.52
N LYS A 226 9.59 2.98 -0.12
CA LYS A 226 9.43 4.44 -0.05
C LYS A 226 8.80 4.98 -1.33
N MET A 227 8.01 6.05 -1.22
CA MET A 227 7.58 6.85 -2.36
C MET A 227 8.82 7.48 -3.01
N GLN A 228 8.95 7.28 -4.32
CA GLN A 228 10.10 7.70 -5.12
C GLN A 228 9.63 8.05 -6.53
N GLY A 229 10.46 8.79 -7.31
CA GLY A 229 10.11 9.11 -8.70
C GLY A 229 8.86 9.97 -8.79
N ARG A 230 7.96 9.70 -9.74
CA ARG A 230 6.74 10.49 -9.95
C ARG A 230 5.54 9.90 -9.22
N GLY A 231 4.72 10.78 -8.64
CA GLY A 231 3.50 10.34 -7.96
C GLY A 231 2.53 11.45 -7.64
N LEU A 232 1.28 11.04 -7.46
CA LEU A 232 0.17 11.86 -7.00
C LEU A 232 -0.23 11.45 -5.58
N ARG A 233 -0.14 12.36 -4.64
CA ARG A 233 -0.71 12.24 -3.31
C ARG A 233 -2.00 13.07 -3.22
N VAL A 234 -3.07 12.47 -2.71
CA VAL A 234 -4.30 13.15 -2.33
C VAL A 234 -4.56 12.87 -0.86
N TRP A 235 -4.75 13.90 -0.07
CA TRP A 235 -5.10 13.80 1.35
C TRP A 235 -6.62 13.76 1.53
N SER A 236 -7.07 13.28 2.68
CA SER A 236 -8.51 13.17 3.01
C SER A 236 -9.25 14.52 2.99
N ASN A 237 -8.54 15.62 3.21
CA ASN A 237 -9.11 16.99 3.14
C ASN A 237 -9.18 17.57 1.71
N GLY A 238 -8.83 16.79 0.68
CA GLY A 238 -8.83 17.22 -0.72
C GLY A 238 -7.54 17.91 -1.18
N THR A 239 -6.60 18.23 -0.29
CA THR A 239 -5.25 18.68 -0.67
C THR A 239 -4.59 17.65 -1.57
N ARG A 240 -3.82 18.08 -2.56
CA ARG A 240 -3.09 17.17 -3.44
C ARG A 240 -1.72 17.71 -3.83
N TYR A 241 -0.80 16.81 -4.05
CA TYR A 241 0.51 17.07 -4.63
C TYR A 241 0.78 16.08 -5.76
N GLU A 242 1.17 16.60 -6.91
CA GLU A 242 1.59 15.84 -8.07
C GLU A 242 2.98 16.31 -8.47
N GLY A 243 3.95 15.40 -8.50
CA GLY A 243 5.32 15.77 -8.81
C GLY A 243 6.33 14.69 -8.45
N ASP A 244 7.58 15.14 -8.27
CA ASP A 244 8.71 14.29 -7.97
C ASP A 244 8.82 14.01 -6.46
N TRP A 245 9.13 12.77 -6.13
CA TRP A 245 9.26 12.24 -4.78
C TRP A 245 10.64 11.65 -4.55
N SER A 246 11.19 11.85 -3.39
CA SER A 246 12.39 11.16 -2.93
C SER A 246 12.28 10.83 -1.44
N ASN A 247 12.39 9.55 -1.10
CA ASN A 247 12.37 9.08 0.29
C ASN A 247 11.12 9.54 1.08
N ASP A 248 9.93 9.42 0.49
CA ASP A 248 8.61 9.77 1.06
C ASP A 248 8.32 11.28 1.17
N VAL A 249 9.18 12.16 0.64
CA VAL A 249 8.97 13.62 0.63
C VAL A 249 8.97 14.15 -0.80
N ALA A 250 8.31 15.28 -1.02
CA ALA A 250 8.37 16.00 -2.30
C ALA A 250 9.79 16.50 -2.54
N ASN A 251 10.40 16.15 -3.67
CA ASN A 251 11.78 16.57 -3.98
C ASN A 251 12.01 16.56 -5.48
N GLY A 252 12.11 17.73 -6.09
CA GLY A 252 12.14 17.95 -7.52
C GLY A 252 11.05 18.92 -7.96
N TYR A 253 10.48 18.73 -9.15
CA TYR A 253 9.43 19.61 -9.66
C TYR A 253 8.05 19.05 -9.34
N GLY A 254 7.14 19.92 -8.88
CA GLY A 254 5.80 19.50 -8.55
C GLY A 254 4.79 20.62 -8.41
N ARG A 255 3.52 20.21 -8.34
CA ARG A 255 2.36 21.07 -8.15
C ARG A 255 1.56 20.62 -6.94
N TRP A 256 1.43 21.50 -5.98
CA TRP A 256 0.58 21.33 -4.80
C TRP A 256 -0.69 22.17 -4.94
N VAL A 257 -1.82 21.64 -4.48
CA VAL A 257 -3.11 22.36 -4.42
C VAL A 257 -3.72 22.10 -3.05
N GLY A 258 -3.93 23.16 -2.29
CA GLY A 258 -4.58 23.12 -1.00
C GLY A 258 -6.08 22.89 -1.09
N ALA A 259 -6.67 22.47 0.02
CA ALA A 259 -8.13 22.36 0.16
C ALA A 259 -8.83 23.72 0.03
N ASP A 260 -8.14 24.80 0.30
CA ASP A 260 -8.57 26.20 0.14
C ASP A 260 -8.37 26.74 -1.29
N GLY A 261 -7.88 25.89 -2.22
CA GLY A 261 -7.61 26.26 -3.60
C GLY A 261 -6.27 26.97 -3.84
N GLN A 262 -5.44 27.20 -2.82
CA GLN A 262 -4.10 27.73 -3.03
C GLN A 262 -3.27 26.78 -3.88
N VAL A 263 -2.43 27.32 -4.76
CA VAL A 263 -1.58 26.56 -5.67
C VAL A 263 -0.13 26.99 -5.51
N PHE A 264 0.74 26.00 -5.40
CA PHE A 264 2.20 26.16 -5.48
C PHE A 264 2.74 25.26 -6.58
N THR A 265 3.51 25.81 -7.51
CA THR A 265 4.12 25.05 -8.60
C THR A 265 5.58 25.45 -8.74
N GLY A 266 6.45 24.47 -8.82
CA GLY A 266 7.90 24.74 -8.96
C GLY A 266 8.76 23.70 -8.29
N ALA A 267 9.99 24.10 -7.94
CA ALA A 267 10.95 23.23 -7.30
C ALA A 267 10.62 23.02 -5.81
N TRP A 268 10.68 21.77 -5.39
CA TRP A 268 10.53 21.31 -4.01
C TRP A 268 11.87 20.74 -3.54
N VAL A 269 12.31 21.14 -2.37
CA VAL A 269 13.56 20.65 -1.79
C VAL A 269 13.27 20.06 -0.41
N ASN A 270 13.50 18.75 -0.27
CA ASN A 270 13.27 18.02 0.99
C ASN A 270 11.88 18.28 1.60
N GLY A 271 10.85 18.28 0.75
CA GLY A 271 9.47 18.52 1.17
C GLY A 271 9.06 19.98 1.32
N CYS A 272 9.94 20.93 1.06
CA CYS A 272 9.73 22.36 1.27
C CYS A 272 9.59 23.10 -0.06
N HIS A 273 8.64 24.03 -0.14
CA HIS A 273 8.52 24.99 -1.24
C HIS A 273 8.20 26.38 -0.72
N ARG A 274 8.84 27.39 -1.29
CA ARG A 274 8.61 28.80 -0.97
C ARG A 274 8.39 29.63 -2.23
N ASP A 275 7.38 30.49 -2.20
CA ASP A 275 7.05 31.44 -3.25
C ASP A 275 6.83 32.82 -2.58
N GLY A 276 7.85 33.65 -2.54
CA GLY A 276 7.86 34.93 -1.80
C GLY A 276 7.66 34.72 -0.30
N SER A 277 6.59 35.27 0.26
CA SER A 277 6.19 35.11 1.66
C SER A 277 5.33 33.87 1.91
N ARG A 278 4.85 33.20 0.84
CA ARG A 278 4.02 31.99 0.92
C ARG A 278 4.89 30.76 0.90
N TRP A 279 4.44 29.70 1.55
CA TRP A 279 5.15 28.43 1.59
C TRP A 279 4.18 27.24 1.71
N ALA A 280 4.66 26.07 1.35
CA ALA A 280 3.97 24.81 1.54
C ALA A 280 4.96 23.70 1.87
N THR A 281 4.47 22.62 2.51
CA THR A 281 5.27 21.44 2.83
C THR A 281 4.57 20.16 2.38
N VAL A 282 5.37 19.15 2.01
CA VAL A 282 4.88 17.82 1.62
C VAL A 282 5.80 16.75 2.18
N GLY A 283 5.28 15.96 3.13
CA GLY A 283 5.99 14.88 3.79
C GLY A 283 6.88 15.31 4.96
N VAL A 284 6.91 16.60 5.28
CA VAL A 284 7.69 17.17 6.39
C VAL A 284 6.90 18.27 7.12
N SER A 285 7.32 18.65 8.34
CA SER A 285 6.73 19.77 9.07
C SER A 285 7.24 21.13 8.54
N ALA A 286 6.48 22.20 8.78
CA ALA A 286 6.90 23.57 8.48
C ALA A 286 8.19 23.95 9.22
N GLN A 287 8.32 23.52 10.46
CA GLN A 287 9.50 23.74 11.27
C GLN A 287 10.77 23.14 10.65
N SER A 288 10.66 21.93 10.03
CA SER A 288 11.79 21.30 9.32
C SER A 288 12.27 22.11 8.12
N CYS A 289 11.40 22.97 7.56
CA CYS A 289 11.71 23.89 6.47
C CYS A 289 12.18 25.27 6.93
N GLY A 290 12.25 25.52 8.24
CA GLY A 290 12.54 26.85 8.79
C GLY A 290 11.39 27.85 8.56
N PHE A 291 10.17 27.38 8.36
CA PHE A 291 8.96 28.21 8.22
C PHE A 291 8.35 28.45 9.62
N GLN A 292 7.97 29.71 9.88
CA GLN A 292 7.35 30.15 11.13
C GLN A 292 5.93 30.65 10.89
#